data_832816bafc236d4a06e105c436a642e6
#
_entry.id   832816bafc236d4a06e105c436a642e6
#
_cell.length_a   1.000
_cell.length_b   1.000
_cell.length_c   1.000
_cell.angle_alpha   90.00
_cell.angle_beta   90.00
_cell.angle_gamma   90.00
#
_symmetry.space_group_name_H-M   'P 1'
#
loop_
_entity.id
_entity.type
_entity.pdbx_description
1 polymer ?
#
loop_
_entity_poly.entity_id
_entity_poly.type
_entity_poly.pdbx_seq_one_letter_code
_entity_poly.pdbx_strand_id
1 'polypeptide(L)'
;MHLAPEAPPATVVAAVSVNDMRERIRRKSRLKGRQPEDAAMAEVAQLLGPRPATGLRRDLLIEYLHRLNDHFGVLHDRHLVALAKQMNLPMAEVYEVASFYHHFEIVRGEEVQAPRLVLRVCDSLSCSLAGARELLAALPERLRAAGQGDVQVLAVPCVGRCEQAPVAVVHQCPVPHATVDTVLEVVESKPKMALARHPQALKAINFDVAALAEKSIPTSLREVSPAHTDLATYRAHGGYQTAAALVNGEMDAEAVLA
;
A
#
# COMPACT_ATOMS: atom_id res chain seq x y z
N MET A 1 -43.63 57.64 -44.58
CA MET A 1 -42.29 57.68 -44.01
C MET A 1 -42.34 56.83 -42.75
N HIS A 2 -41.94 55.54 -42.86
CA HIS A 2 -41.87 54.65 -41.74
C HIS A 2 -40.41 54.70 -41.22
N LEU A 3 -40.23 55.22 -40.02
CA LEU A 3 -38.98 55.15 -39.31
C LEU A 3 -38.79 53.73 -38.78
N ALA A 4 -37.68 53.06 -39.15
CA ALA A 4 -37.33 51.78 -38.65
C ALA A 4 -36.89 51.92 -37.14
N PRO A 5 -37.21 50.94 -36.30
CA PRO A 5 -36.81 50.98 -34.89
C PRO A 5 -35.27 50.87 -34.73
N GLU A 6 -34.71 51.74 -33.90
CA GLU A 6 -33.33 51.78 -33.54
C GLU A 6 -32.91 50.50 -32.82
N ALA A 7 -31.81 49.86 -33.23
CA ALA A 7 -31.30 48.67 -32.63
C ALA A 7 -30.81 48.94 -31.19
N PRO A 8 -31.05 48.05 -30.21
CA PRO A 8 -30.60 48.24 -28.84
C PRO A 8 -29.06 48.28 -28.78
N PRO A 9 -28.48 49.05 -27.86
CA PRO A 9 -27.03 49.18 -27.73
C PRO A 9 -26.40 47.83 -27.40
N ALA A 10 -25.32 47.49 -28.10
CA ALA A 10 -24.55 46.24 -27.85
C ALA A 10 -24.06 46.21 -26.41
N THR A 11 -24.52 45.23 -25.66
CA THR A 11 -24.07 44.97 -24.29
C THR A 11 -22.60 44.56 -24.36
N VAL A 12 -21.69 45.44 -23.95
CA VAL A 12 -20.25 45.17 -23.83
C VAL A 12 -20.11 44.13 -22.70
N VAL A 13 -19.91 42.87 -23.06
CA VAL A 13 -19.56 41.82 -22.11
C VAL A 13 -18.14 42.14 -21.64
N ALA A 14 -17.99 42.57 -20.38
CA ALA A 14 -16.68 42.84 -19.76
C ALA A 14 -15.83 41.56 -19.89
N ALA A 15 -14.62 41.69 -20.46
CA ALA A 15 -13.68 40.58 -20.58
C ALA A 15 -13.31 40.08 -19.19
N VAL A 16 -13.70 38.85 -18.87
CA VAL A 16 -13.34 38.18 -17.60
C VAL A 16 -11.84 37.87 -17.66
N SER A 17 -11.05 38.34 -16.70
CA SER A 17 -9.62 38.07 -16.68
C SER A 17 -9.35 36.55 -16.41
N VAL A 18 -8.24 36.04 -16.92
CA VAL A 18 -7.79 34.64 -16.67
C VAL A 18 -7.67 34.37 -15.16
N ASN A 19 -7.32 35.37 -14.37
CA ASN A 19 -7.23 35.25 -12.91
C ASN A 19 -8.63 35.13 -12.28
N ASP A 20 -9.62 35.90 -12.75
CA ASP A 20 -11.00 35.77 -12.28
C ASP A 20 -11.60 34.38 -12.64
N MET A 21 -11.28 33.87 -13.81
CA MET A 21 -11.68 32.50 -14.18
C MET A 21 -11.02 31.44 -13.30
N ARG A 22 -9.71 31.59 -13.01
CA ARG A 22 -9.00 30.68 -12.11
C ARG A 22 -9.56 30.75 -10.68
N GLU A 23 -9.92 31.95 -10.20
CA GLU A 23 -10.55 32.09 -8.89
C GLU A 23 -11.97 31.51 -8.84
N ARG A 24 -12.77 31.68 -9.88
CA ARG A 24 -14.10 31.07 -10.01
C ARG A 24 -14.00 29.53 -10.06
N ILE A 25 -13.03 28.99 -10.78
CA ILE A 25 -12.77 27.54 -10.82
C ILE A 25 -12.32 27.05 -9.43
N ARG A 26 -11.42 27.76 -8.75
CA ARG A 26 -11.01 27.46 -7.37
C ARG A 26 -12.19 27.50 -6.39
N ARG A 27 -13.08 28.51 -6.46
CA ARG A 27 -14.27 28.58 -5.60
C ARG A 27 -15.25 27.45 -5.89
N LYS A 28 -15.48 27.09 -7.15
CA LYS A 28 -16.34 25.95 -7.54
C LYS A 28 -15.75 24.61 -7.10
N SER A 29 -14.43 24.42 -7.18
CA SER A 29 -13.76 23.19 -6.74
C SER A 29 -13.75 23.04 -5.22
N ARG A 30 -13.74 24.15 -4.46
CA ARG A 30 -13.83 24.12 -2.99
C ARG A 30 -15.18 23.67 -2.46
N LEU A 31 -16.24 23.82 -3.24
CA LEU A 31 -17.62 23.49 -2.85
C LEU A 31 -18.10 22.13 -3.35
N LYS A 32 -17.33 21.48 -4.24
CA LYS A 32 -17.67 20.15 -4.78
C LYS A 32 -16.97 19.06 -3.99
N GLY A 33 -17.74 18.05 -3.62
CA GLY A 33 -17.27 16.88 -2.90
C GLY A 33 -17.41 16.98 -1.38
N ARG A 34 -17.10 15.89 -0.72
CA ARG A 34 -17.14 15.77 0.74
C ARG A 34 -16.08 16.66 1.35
N GLN A 35 -16.48 17.50 2.29
CA GLN A 35 -15.54 18.37 3.03
C GLN A 35 -14.98 17.59 4.22
N PRO A 36 -13.70 17.77 4.57
CA PRO A 36 -13.12 17.13 5.73
C PRO A 36 -13.66 17.77 7.01
N GLU A 37 -13.84 16.96 8.03
CA GLU A 37 -14.16 17.37 9.38
C GLU A 37 -12.90 17.92 10.07
N ASP A 38 -13.06 18.95 10.90
CA ASP A 38 -11.93 19.58 11.61
C ASP A 38 -11.21 18.59 12.53
N ALA A 39 -11.97 17.71 13.20
CA ALA A 39 -11.41 16.65 14.03
C ALA A 39 -10.54 15.68 13.22
N ALA A 40 -11.05 15.18 12.10
CA ALA A 40 -10.30 14.29 11.22
C ALA A 40 -9.05 14.96 10.63
N MET A 41 -9.13 16.26 10.31
CA MET A 41 -7.97 17.04 9.86
C MET A 41 -6.88 17.13 10.93
N ALA A 42 -7.28 17.33 12.20
CA ALA A 42 -6.35 17.40 13.32
C ALA A 42 -5.70 16.04 13.61
N GLU A 43 -6.50 14.95 13.63
CA GLU A 43 -6.04 13.58 13.83
C GLU A 43 -5.01 13.17 12.76
N VAL A 44 -5.32 13.42 11.50
CA VAL A 44 -4.41 13.12 10.39
C VAL A 44 -3.14 13.97 10.48
N ALA A 45 -3.25 15.27 10.77
CA ALA A 45 -2.09 16.16 10.91
C ALA A 45 -1.18 15.73 12.07
N GLN A 46 -1.74 15.34 13.20
CA GLN A 46 -0.99 14.84 14.35
C GLN A 46 -0.22 13.56 14.01
N LEU A 47 -0.86 12.63 13.29
CA LEU A 47 -0.27 11.35 12.94
C LEU A 47 0.83 11.47 11.88
N LEU A 48 0.63 12.33 10.88
CA LEU A 48 1.62 12.52 9.81
C LEU A 48 2.79 13.43 10.24
N GLY A 49 2.61 14.20 11.30
CA GLY A 49 3.61 15.14 11.77
C GLY A 49 3.63 16.48 11.01
N PRO A 50 4.65 17.32 11.22
CA PRO A 50 4.70 18.65 10.64
C PRO A 50 4.74 18.60 9.12
N ARG A 51 3.86 19.41 8.50
CA ARG A 51 3.79 19.49 7.05
C ARG A 51 5.02 20.21 6.49
N PRO A 52 5.76 19.62 5.54
CA PRO A 52 6.86 20.31 4.86
C PRO A 52 6.38 21.55 4.12
N ALA A 53 7.24 22.55 3.98
CA ALA A 53 6.91 23.79 3.24
C ALA A 53 6.49 23.49 1.78
N THR A 54 7.04 22.45 1.18
CA THR A 54 6.71 21.97 -0.17
C THR A 54 5.37 21.20 -0.23
N GLY A 55 4.72 20.97 0.91
CA GLY A 55 3.52 20.12 1.02
C GLY A 55 3.85 18.64 1.21
N LEU A 56 2.81 17.84 1.42
CA LEU A 56 2.96 16.39 1.48
C LEU A 56 3.23 15.84 0.08
N ARG A 57 4.19 14.93 -0.03
CA ARG A 57 4.59 14.34 -1.31
C ARG A 57 3.56 13.30 -1.77
N ARG A 58 3.17 13.38 -3.06
CA ARG A 58 2.18 12.48 -3.67
C ARG A 58 2.66 11.02 -3.68
N ASP A 59 3.93 10.79 -3.93
CA ASP A 59 4.56 9.47 -3.98
C ASP A 59 4.57 8.74 -2.63
N LEU A 60 4.30 9.44 -1.52
CA LEU A 60 4.16 8.87 -0.18
C LEU A 60 2.70 8.57 0.22
N LEU A 61 1.76 8.59 -0.73
CA LEU A 61 0.34 8.34 -0.42
C LEU A 61 0.14 6.97 0.25
N ILE A 62 0.79 5.93 -0.24
CA ILE A 62 0.67 4.58 0.33
C ILE A 62 1.21 4.53 1.76
N GLU A 63 2.34 5.17 2.02
CA GLU A 63 2.93 5.26 3.36
C GLU A 63 2.01 6.01 4.33
N TYR A 64 1.35 7.06 3.88
CA TYR A 64 0.38 7.77 4.71
C TYR A 64 -0.86 6.93 5.00
N LEU A 65 -1.34 6.15 4.01
CA LEU A 65 -2.42 5.18 4.21
C LEU A 65 -2.02 4.10 5.21
N HIS A 66 -0.79 3.58 5.14
CA HIS A 66 -0.27 2.64 6.14
C HIS A 66 -0.24 3.25 7.54
N ARG A 67 0.26 4.47 7.70
CA ARG A 67 0.26 5.16 9.02
C ARG A 67 -1.14 5.29 9.60
N LEU A 68 -2.13 5.65 8.79
CA LEU A 68 -3.52 5.72 9.22
C LEU A 68 -4.06 4.34 9.60
N ASN A 69 -3.85 3.34 8.75
CA ASN A 69 -4.29 1.99 9.00
C ASN A 69 -3.64 1.36 10.23
N ASP A 70 -2.35 1.59 10.44
CA ASP A 70 -1.61 1.05 11.59
C ASP A 70 -2.04 1.71 12.91
N HIS A 71 -2.46 2.98 12.86
CA HIS A 71 -2.93 3.70 14.04
C HIS A 71 -4.38 3.39 14.41
N PHE A 72 -5.27 3.35 13.42
CA PHE A 72 -6.71 3.17 13.64
C PHE A 72 -7.19 1.74 13.44
N GLY A 73 -6.33 0.84 12.93
CA GLY A 73 -6.67 -0.55 12.60
C GLY A 73 -7.44 -0.72 11.29
N VAL A 74 -8.04 0.34 10.78
CA VAL A 74 -8.80 0.44 9.52
C VAL A 74 -8.65 1.84 8.94
N LEU A 75 -9.06 2.03 7.68
CA LEU A 75 -9.13 3.34 7.05
C LEU A 75 -10.55 3.90 7.16
N HIS A 76 -10.79 4.85 8.07
CA HIS A 76 -12.04 5.57 8.11
C HIS A 76 -12.18 6.53 6.93
N ASP A 77 -13.32 6.55 6.29
CA ASP A 77 -13.60 7.43 5.14
C ASP A 77 -13.39 8.92 5.47
N ARG A 78 -13.68 9.37 6.71
CA ARG A 78 -13.42 10.74 7.18
C ARG A 78 -11.91 11.08 7.15
N HIS A 79 -11.05 10.12 7.50
CA HIS A 79 -9.59 10.32 7.44
C HIS A 79 -9.06 10.33 6.01
N LEU A 80 -9.65 9.55 5.10
CA LEU A 80 -9.29 9.60 3.67
C LEU A 80 -9.63 10.96 3.06
N VAL A 81 -10.77 11.56 3.44
CA VAL A 81 -11.16 12.92 3.03
C VAL A 81 -10.17 13.95 3.57
N ALA A 82 -9.77 13.82 4.85
CA ALA A 82 -8.80 14.71 5.48
C ALA A 82 -7.40 14.57 4.85
N LEU A 83 -6.96 13.33 4.57
CA LEU A 83 -5.69 13.06 3.90
C LEU A 83 -5.66 13.66 2.49
N ALA A 84 -6.71 13.43 1.70
CA ALA A 84 -6.85 14.00 0.36
C ALA A 84 -6.71 15.52 0.38
N LYS A 85 -7.36 16.17 1.36
CA LYS A 85 -7.26 17.61 1.56
C LYS A 85 -5.85 18.08 1.93
N GLN A 86 -5.19 17.38 2.84
CA GLN A 86 -3.82 17.72 3.28
C GLN A 86 -2.79 17.53 2.16
N MET A 87 -2.96 16.49 1.35
CA MET A 87 -2.10 16.20 0.20
C MET A 87 -2.44 17.05 -1.04
N ASN A 88 -3.56 17.77 -1.03
CA ASN A 88 -4.10 18.48 -2.20
C ASN A 88 -4.34 17.54 -3.38
N LEU A 89 -4.83 16.32 -3.10
CA LEU A 89 -5.22 15.31 -4.08
C LEU A 89 -6.75 15.25 -4.22
N PRO A 90 -7.27 14.81 -5.37
CA PRO A 90 -8.67 14.44 -5.48
C PRO A 90 -9.01 13.28 -4.54
N MET A 91 -10.17 13.32 -3.88
CA MET A 91 -10.63 12.23 -3.01
C MET A 91 -10.72 10.89 -3.77
N ALA A 92 -11.11 10.93 -5.05
CA ALA A 92 -11.19 9.75 -5.89
C ALA A 92 -9.84 9.03 -6.00
N GLU A 93 -8.75 9.77 -6.19
CA GLU A 93 -7.40 9.21 -6.28
C GLU A 93 -6.97 8.52 -4.97
N VAL A 94 -7.22 9.18 -3.84
CA VAL A 94 -6.90 8.59 -2.52
C VAL A 94 -7.73 7.34 -2.27
N TYR A 95 -9.02 7.37 -2.62
CA TYR A 95 -9.93 6.24 -2.47
C TYR A 95 -9.57 5.07 -3.40
N GLU A 96 -9.22 5.35 -4.66
CA GLU A 96 -8.78 4.34 -5.62
C GLU A 96 -7.54 3.60 -5.13
N VAL A 97 -6.53 4.32 -4.64
CA VAL A 97 -5.33 3.70 -4.07
C VAL A 97 -5.67 2.90 -2.81
N ALA A 98 -6.46 3.45 -1.90
CA ALA A 98 -6.83 2.77 -0.66
C ALA A 98 -7.65 1.49 -0.92
N SER A 99 -8.57 1.50 -1.90
CA SER A 99 -9.43 0.36 -2.22
C SER A 99 -8.76 -0.70 -3.10
N PHE A 100 -7.67 -0.35 -3.77
CA PHE A 100 -6.92 -1.28 -4.62
C PHE A 100 -6.23 -2.37 -3.79
N TYR A 101 -5.70 -2.03 -2.63
CA TYR A 101 -4.95 -2.96 -1.80
C TYR A 101 -5.84 -3.65 -0.77
N HIS A 102 -5.91 -4.99 -0.81
CA HIS A 102 -6.62 -5.81 0.17
C HIS A 102 -6.03 -5.75 1.59
N HIS A 103 -4.92 -5.03 1.76
CA HIS A 103 -4.35 -4.73 3.06
C HIS A 103 -5.22 -3.73 3.83
N PHE A 104 -5.86 -2.81 3.12
CA PHE A 104 -6.66 -1.75 3.72
C PHE A 104 -8.14 -2.14 3.75
N GLU A 105 -8.76 -1.97 4.89
CA GLU A 105 -10.21 -2.05 5.05
C GLU A 105 -10.77 -0.64 5.22
N ILE A 106 -11.64 -0.23 4.29
CA ILE A 106 -12.26 1.09 4.32
C ILE A 106 -13.62 0.99 4.99
N VAL A 107 -13.77 1.68 6.13
CA VAL A 107 -15.02 1.74 6.88
C VAL A 107 -15.69 3.10 6.76
N ARG A 108 -17.03 3.08 6.73
CA ARG A 108 -17.86 4.27 6.66
C ARG A 108 -18.66 4.41 7.96
N GLY A 109 -18.64 5.62 8.49
CA GLY A 109 -19.30 5.93 9.76
C GLY A 109 -18.41 5.69 10.98
N GLU A 110 -18.88 6.22 12.14
CA GLU A 110 -18.11 6.22 13.39
C GLU A 110 -18.30 4.95 14.22
N GLU A 111 -19.36 4.18 13.95
CA GLU A 111 -19.77 3.04 14.79
C GLU A 111 -19.04 1.73 14.46
N VAL A 112 -18.25 1.70 13.39
CA VAL A 112 -17.53 0.49 12.99
C VAL A 112 -16.25 0.38 13.81
N GLN A 113 -16.25 -0.53 14.77
CA GLN A 113 -15.04 -0.88 15.49
C GLN A 113 -14.10 -1.67 14.58
N ALA A 114 -12.83 -1.25 14.55
CA ALA A 114 -11.80 -2.03 13.88
C ALA A 114 -11.70 -3.43 14.50
N PRO A 115 -11.55 -4.49 13.68
CA PRO A 115 -11.29 -5.81 14.21
C PRO A 115 -9.96 -5.78 15.01
N ARG A 116 -9.89 -6.51 16.11
CA ARG A 116 -8.64 -6.60 16.89
C ARG A 116 -7.46 -7.05 16.03
N LEU A 117 -7.72 -7.93 15.11
CA LEU A 117 -6.71 -8.51 14.23
C LEU A 117 -7.34 -8.94 12.91
N VAL A 118 -6.66 -8.66 11.80
CA VAL A 118 -7.04 -9.15 10.48
C VAL A 118 -6.10 -10.27 10.06
N LEU A 119 -6.69 -11.41 9.77
CA LEU A 119 -6.03 -12.59 9.23
C LEU A 119 -6.38 -12.72 7.75
N ARG A 120 -5.42 -12.62 6.88
CA ARG A 120 -5.57 -12.74 5.43
C ARG A 120 -5.03 -14.07 4.97
N VAL A 121 -5.81 -14.83 4.22
CA VAL A 121 -5.40 -16.11 3.62
C VAL A 121 -5.41 -15.95 2.11
N CYS A 122 -4.27 -16.23 1.50
CA CYS A 122 -4.16 -16.19 0.04
C CYS A 122 -4.96 -17.33 -0.57
N ASP A 123 -5.91 -17.01 -1.47
CA ASP A 123 -6.72 -18.00 -2.19
C ASP A 123 -6.38 -18.12 -3.69
N SER A 124 -5.24 -17.54 -4.10
CA SER A 124 -4.73 -17.68 -5.47
C SER A 124 -4.29 -19.11 -5.78
N LEU A 125 -4.10 -19.40 -7.06
CA LEU A 125 -3.96 -20.75 -7.61
C LEU A 125 -3.05 -21.67 -6.78
N SER A 126 -1.80 -21.26 -6.53
CA SER A 126 -0.82 -22.08 -5.78
C SER A 126 -1.30 -22.37 -4.36
N CYS A 127 -1.86 -21.38 -3.66
CA CYS A 127 -2.37 -21.55 -2.31
C CYS A 127 -3.65 -22.40 -2.28
N SER A 128 -4.57 -22.23 -3.24
CA SER A 128 -5.77 -23.06 -3.39
C SER A 128 -5.43 -24.52 -3.62
N LEU A 129 -4.43 -24.80 -4.47
CA LEU A 129 -3.94 -26.17 -4.70
C LEU A 129 -3.25 -26.76 -3.47
N ALA A 130 -2.70 -25.93 -2.60
CA ALA A 130 -2.03 -26.33 -1.36
C ALA A 130 -2.96 -26.37 -0.13
N GLY A 131 -4.28 -26.24 -0.30
CA GLY A 131 -5.26 -26.39 0.79
C GLY A 131 -5.73 -25.08 1.43
N ALA A 132 -5.55 -23.92 0.78
CA ALA A 132 -5.98 -22.63 1.35
C ALA A 132 -7.51 -22.52 1.52
N ARG A 133 -8.30 -23.23 0.69
CA ARG A 133 -9.76 -23.21 0.79
C ARG A 133 -10.25 -23.92 2.04
N GLU A 134 -9.64 -25.06 2.36
CA GLU A 134 -9.89 -25.82 3.57
C GLU A 134 -9.49 -25.02 4.81
N LEU A 135 -8.34 -24.33 4.72
CA LEU A 135 -7.86 -23.45 5.77
C LEU A 135 -8.84 -22.29 6.01
N LEU A 136 -9.32 -21.62 4.95
CA LEU A 136 -10.32 -20.55 5.03
C LEU A 136 -11.64 -21.02 5.65
N ALA A 137 -12.08 -22.23 5.32
CA ALA A 137 -13.31 -22.79 5.87
C ALA A 137 -13.17 -23.13 7.36
N ALA A 138 -12.02 -23.65 7.79
CA ALA A 138 -11.81 -24.14 9.15
C ALA A 138 -11.47 -23.01 10.15
N LEU A 139 -10.74 -21.97 9.73
CA LEU A 139 -10.21 -20.93 10.61
C LEU A 139 -11.27 -20.20 11.43
N PRO A 140 -12.42 -19.75 10.89
CA PRO A 140 -13.38 -18.98 11.67
C PRO A 140 -13.95 -19.75 12.87
N GLU A 141 -14.18 -21.05 12.71
CA GLU A 141 -14.68 -21.91 13.79
C GLU A 141 -13.59 -22.20 14.83
N ARG A 142 -12.39 -22.51 14.38
CA ARG A 142 -11.25 -22.80 15.27
C ARG A 142 -10.82 -21.57 16.07
N LEU A 143 -10.82 -20.39 15.45
CA LEU A 143 -10.56 -19.13 16.15
C LEU A 143 -11.63 -18.85 17.23
N ARG A 144 -12.92 -19.06 16.92
CA ARG A 144 -13.98 -18.93 17.92
C ARG A 144 -13.82 -19.92 19.07
N ALA A 145 -13.52 -21.16 18.78
CA ALA A 145 -13.28 -22.19 19.80
C ALA A 145 -12.08 -21.87 20.69
N ALA A 146 -11.06 -21.21 20.14
CA ALA A 146 -9.88 -20.73 20.88
C ALA A 146 -10.11 -19.39 21.61
N GLY A 147 -11.34 -18.85 21.65
CA GLY A 147 -11.64 -17.57 22.29
C GLY A 147 -11.14 -16.35 21.51
N GLN A 148 -10.80 -16.50 20.23
CA GLN A 148 -10.29 -15.47 19.32
C GLN A 148 -11.35 -15.03 18.29
N GLY A 149 -12.62 -14.96 18.70
CA GLY A 149 -13.74 -14.64 17.82
C GLY A 149 -13.76 -13.21 17.26
N ASP A 150 -12.89 -12.35 17.76
CA ASP A 150 -12.67 -10.97 17.33
C ASP A 150 -11.62 -10.84 16.21
N VAL A 151 -11.08 -11.96 15.72
CA VAL A 151 -10.18 -12.02 14.57
C VAL A 151 -11.00 -12.13 13.28
N GLN A 152 -10.80 -11.18 12.38
CA GLN A 152 -11.43 -11.20 11.06
C GLN A 152 -10.60 -12.05 10.09
N VAL A 153 -11.22 -13.02 9.43
CA VAL A 153 -10.59 -13.87 8.42
C VAL A 153 -11.04 -13.43 7.02
N LEU A 154 -10.08 -13.08 6.16
CA LEU A 154 -10.32 -12.61 4.80
C LEU A 154 -9.57 -13.48 3.78
N ALA A 155 -10.26 -13.83 2.69
CA ALA A 155 -9.61 -14.34 1.48
C ALA A 155 -8.98 -13.16 0.73
N VAL A 156 -7.74 -13.31 0.28
CA VAL A 156 -7.00 -12.25 -0.43
C VAL A 156 -6.29 -12.80 -1.67
N PRO A 157 -6.03 -11.94 -2.67
CA PRO A 157 -5.20 -12.29 -3.81
C PRO A 157 -3.78 -12.68 -3.39
N CYS A 158 -2.96 -13.08 -4.40
CA CYS A 158 -1.59 -13.51 -4.19
C CYS A 158 -0.76 -12.48 -3.41
N VAL A 159 -0.17 -12.93 -2.31
CA VAL A 159 0.72 -12.13 -1.45
C VAL A 159 2.20 -12.21 -1.87
N GLY A 160 2.48 -12.79 -3.04
CA GLY A 160 3.83 -12.86 -3.60
C GLY A 160 4.73 -13.95 -3.00
N ARG A 161 4.17 -14.96 -2.31
CA ARG A 161 4.92 -16.05 -1.64
C ARG A 161 4.45 -17.43 -2.08
N CYS A 162 4.30 -17.63 -3.39
CA CYS A 162 3.76 -18.87 -3.95
C CYS A 162 4.59 -20.11 -3.61
N GLU A 163 5.90 -19.96 -3.40
CA GLU A 163 6.83 -21.01 -2.99
C GLU A 163 6.59 -21.52 -1.56
N GLN A 164 5.81 -20.76 -0.77
CA GLN A 164 5.48 -21.07 0.63
C GLN A 164 4.01 -21.43 0.82
N ALA A 165 3.34 -21.80 -0.26
CA ALA A 165 1.91 -22.11 -0.24
C ALA A 165 1.58 -23.29 0.72
N PRO A 166 0.41 -23.27 1.41
CA PRO A 166 -0.51 -22.15 1.49
C PRO A 166 0.02 -21.05 2.43
N VAL A 167 -0.32 -19.78 2.14
CA VAL A 167 0.17 -18.65 2.93
C VAL A 167 -0.98 -17.93 3.60
N ALA A 168 -0.86 -17.73 4.90
CA ALA A 168 -1.68 -16.78 5.66
C ALA A 168 -0.84 -15.59 6.12
N VAL A 169 -1.48 -14.45 6.35
CA VAL A 169 -0.83 -13.24 6.89
C VAL A 169 -1.63 -12.77 8.09
N VAL A 170 -1.05 -12.92 9.26
CA VAL A 170 -1.62 -12.45 10.53
C VAL A 170 -1.15 -11.01 10.73
N HIS A 171 -2.05 -10.06 10.55
CA HIS A 171 -1.74 -8.63 10.49
C HIS A 171 -0.70 -8.33 9.38
N GLN A 172 0.58 -8.18 9.71
CA GLN A 172 1.70 -8.01 8.76
C GLN A 172 2.69 -9.20 8.82
N CYS A 173 2.37 -10.24 9.57
CA CYS A 173 3.24 -11.38 9.80
C CYS A 173 2.86 -12.53 8.87
N PRO A 174 3.65 -12.84 7.82
CA PRO A 174 3.35 -13.96 6.94
C PRO A 174 3.63 -15.29 7.64
N VAL A 175 2.71 -16.23 7.49
CA VAL A 175 2.80 -17.61 7.98
C VAL A 175 2.96 -18.51 6.76
N PRO A 176 4.16 -19.01 6.48
CA PRO A 176 4.40 -19.93 5.38
C PRO A 176 3.87 -21.32 5.73
N HIS A 177 3.48 -22.10 4.70
CA HIS A 177 2.95 -23.46 4.84
C HIS A 177 1.85 -23.52 5.92
N ALA A 178 0.93 -22.53 5.85
CA ALA A 178 -0.03 -22.25 6.89
C ALA A 178 -0.95 -23.44 7.15
N THR A 179 -1.04 -23.83 8.39
CA THR A 179 -2.04 -24.75 8.93
C THR A 179 -2.88 -24.01 9.97
N VAL A 180 -4.02 -24.59 10.36
CA VAL A 180 -4.85 -24.02 11.41
C VAL A 180 -4.02 -23.79 12.69
N ASP A 181 -3.22 -24.77 13.08
CA ASP A 181 -2.45 -24.72 14.33
C ASP A 181 -1.35 -23.65 14.27
N THR A 182 -0.58 -23.59 13.18
CA THR A 182 0.46 -22.55 13.01
C THR A 182 -0.12 -21.14 12.97
N VAL A 183 -1.30 -20.98 12.37
CA VAL A 183 -2.00 -19.68 12.36
C VAL A 183 -2.48 -19.30 13.77
N LEU A 184 -3.05 -20.24 14.52
CA LEU A 184 -3.50 -20.01 15.90
C LEU A 184 -2.32 -19.62 16.81
N GLU A 185 -1.18 -20.31 16.72
CA GLU A 185 0.03 -19.96 17.47
C GLU A 185 0.47 -18.50 17.21
N VAL A 186 0.45 -18.07 15.94
CA VAL A 186 0.82 -16.69 15.59
C VAL A 186 -0.23 -15.69 16.10
N VAL A 187 -1.52 -15.99 16.01
CA VAL A 187 -2.61 -15.16 16.55
C VAL A 187 -2.49 -15.02 18.06
N GLU A 188 -2.20 -16.10 18.79
CA GLU A 188 -2.02 -16.10 20.25
C GLU A 188 -0.78 -15.33 20.69
N SER A 189 0.29 -15.35 19.91
CA SER A 189 1.51 -14.59 20.19
C SER A 189 1.28 -13.08 20.17
N LYS A 190 0.07 -12.63 19.75
CA LYS A 190 -0.33 -11.22 19.62
C LYS A 190 0.77 -10.41 18.93
N PRO A 191 1.05 -10.72 17.65
CA PRO A 191 2.10 -10.02 16.93
C PRO A 191 1.79 -8.52 16.99
N LYS A 192 2.63 -7.78 17.72
CA LYS A 192 2.50 -6.32 17.78
C LYS A 192 2.63 -5.79 16.37
N MET A 193 1.90 -4.71 16.07
CA MET A 193 1.93 -4.01 14.78
C MET A 193 3.32 -3.56 14.31
N ALA A 194 4.30 -3.50 15.20
CA ALA A 194 5.68 -3.27 14.82
C ALA A 194 6.20 -4.52 14.13
N LEU A 195 6.55 -4.37 12.85
CA LEU A 195 7.40 -5.24 12.02
C LEU A 195 8.21 -6.28 12.83
N ALA A 196 7.54 -7.20 13.49
CA ALA A 196 8.18 -8.42 13.96
C ALA A 196 8.52 -9.19 12.69
N ARG A 197 9.70 -8.91 12.14
CA ARG A 197 10.28 -9.70 11.07
C ARG A 197 10.25 -11.13 11.58
N HIS A 198 9.29 -11.93 11.07
CA HIS A 198 9.28 -13.33 11.43
C HIS A 198 10.64 -13.89 11.02
N PRO A 199 11.45 -14.45 11.95
CA PRO A 199 12.83 -14.86 11.64
C PRO A 199 12.91 -15.81 10.45
N GLN A 200 11.85 -16.60 10.21
CA GLN A 200 11.74 -17.51 9.07
C GLN A 200 11.29 -16.80 7.78
N ALA A 201 10.64 -15.63 7.83
CA ALA A 201 10.21 -14.93 6.63
C ALA A 201 11.39 -14.49 5.74
N LEU A 202 12.55 -14.20 6.34
CA LEU A 202 13.78 -13.88 5.61
C LEU A 202 14.61 -15.13 5.29
N LYS A 203 14.55 -16.18 6.12
CA LYS A 203 15.27 -17.44 5.85
C LYS A 203 14.62 -18.24 4.72
N ALA A 204 13.32 -18.12 4.54
CA ALA A 204 12.60 -18.83 3.47
C ALA A 204 12.77 -18.19 2.08
N ILE A 205 13.36 -16.98 1.99
CA ILE A 205 13.81 -16.38 0.73
C ILE A 205 15.26 -16.82 0.40
N ASN A 206 15.82 -17.77 1.09
CA ASN A 206 16.90 -18.54 0.53
C ASN A 206 16.34 -19.33 -0.66
N PHE A 207 16.18 -18.64 -1.79
CA PHE A 207 16.26 -19.34 -3.05
C PHE A 207 17.55 -20.13 -2.96
N ASP A 208 17.44 -21.42 -2.84
CA ASP A 208 18.55 -22.29 -3.21
C ASP A 208 18.68 -22.19 -4.73
N VAL A 209 19.29 -21.07 -5.14
CA VAL A 209 19.59 -20.78 -6.55
C VAL A 209 20.45 -21.91 -7.10
N ALA A 210 21.22 -22.60 -6.25
CA ALA A 210 21.96 -23.79 -6.63
C ALA A 210 21.04 -24.95 -7.02
N ALA A 211 19.97 -25.22 -6.24
CA ALA A 211 19.02 -26.27 -6.58
C ALA A 211 18.15 -25.95 -7.82
N LEU A 212 17.84 -24.67 -8.06
CA LEU A 212 17.16 -24.23 -9.28
C LEU A 212 18.13 -24.22 -10.50
N ALA A 213 19.37 -23.85 -10.30
CA ALA A 213 20.38 -23.81 -11.35
C ALA A 213 20.79 -25.22 -11.84
N GLU A 214 20.71 -26.24 -10.98
CA GLU A 214 20.99 -27.62 -11.41
C GLU A 214 20.00 -28.15 -12.46
N LYS A 215 18.78 -27.62 -12.53
CA LYS A 215 17.72 -28.13 -13.41
C LYS A 215 17.45 -27.35 -14.68
N SER A 216 17.86 -26.08 -14.81
CA SER A 216 17.36 -25.25 -15.91
C SER A 216 18.27 -24.12 -16.44
N ILE A 217 19.49 -23.92 -15.92
CA ILE A 217 20.38 -22.85 -16.38
C ILE A 217 21.67 -23.44 -17.00
N PRO A 218 22.10 -22.94 -18.18
CA PRO A 218 23.37 -23.35 -18.79
C PRO A 218 24.55 -23.18 -17.84
N THR A 219 25.48 -24.11 -17.87
CA THR A 219 26.67 -24.18 -16.98
C THR A 219 27.49 -22.90 -16.95
N SER A 220 27.47 -22.10 -18.03
CA SER A 220 28.13 -20.80 -18.13
C SER A 220 27.53 -19.67 -17.29
N LEU A 221 26.31 -19.84 -16.81
CA LEU A 221 25.62 -18.88 -15.90
C LEU A 221 25.59 -19.36 -14.45
N ARG A 222 26.30 -20.46 -14.14
CA ARG A 222 26.34 -21.06 -12.79
C ARG A 222 27.34 -20.44 -11.83
N GLU A 223 28.12 -19.44 -12.26
CA GLU A 223 28.83 -18.58 -11.31
C GLU A 223 27.82 -17.69 -10.59
N VAL A 224 27.07 -18.34 -9.74
CA VAL A 224 26.02 -17.68 -8.96
C VAL A 224 26.70 -16.83 -7.91
N SER A 225 26.47 -15.54 -7.97
CA SER A 225 26.80 -14.64 -6.86
C SER A 225 26.27 -15.23 -5.56
N PRO A 226 27.06 -15.28 -4.50
CA PRO A 226 26.61 -15.79 -3.21
C PRO A 226 25.35 -15.04 -2.77
N ALA A 227 24.43 -15.74 -2.12
CA ALA A 227 23.24 -15.13 -1.57
C ALA A 227 23.64 -14.04 -0.55
N HIS A 228 23.34 -12.79 -0.87
CA HIS A 228 23.67 -11.67 -0.01
C HIS A 228 22.54 -11.46 1.00
N THR A 229 22.83 -11.62 2.28
CA THR A 229 21.85 -11.49 3.37
C THR A 229 21.71 -10.06 3.86
N ASP A 230 22.70 -9.21 3.59
CA ASP A 230 22.72 -7.80 3.99
C ASP A 230 23.53 -6.94 3.01
N LEU A 231 23.40 -5.62 3.16
CA LEU A 231 24.07 -4.63 2.31
C LEU A 231 25.61 -4.68 2.44
N ALA A 232 26.12 -4.97 3.62
CA ALA A 232 27.57 -5.01 3.85
C ALA A 232 28.19 -6.19 3.09
N THR A 233 27.58 -7.37 3.18
CA THR A 233 27.97 -8.57 2.42
C THR A 233 27.87 -8.34 0.92
N TYR A 234 26.79 -7.72 0.43
CA TYR A 234 26.61 -7.39 -0.98
C TYR A 234 27.74 -6.47 -1.49
N ARG A 235 28.06 -5.40 -0.74
CA ARG A 235 29.16 -4.48 -1.08
C ARG A 235 30.54 -5.15 -1.06
N ALA A 236 30.80 -6.01 -0.08
CA ALA A 236 32.05 -6.74 0.04
C ALA A 236 32.31 -7.66 -1.17
N HIS A 237 31.25 -8.12 -1.83
CA HIS A 237 31.31 -8.93 -3.07
C HIS A 237 31.18 -8.10 -4.36
N GLY A 238 31.44 -6.81 -4.30
CA GLY A 238 31.43 -5.95 -5.49
C GLY A 238 30.06 -5.33 -5.82
N GLY A 239 29.06 -5.50 -4.96
CA GLY A 239 27.74 -4.88 -5.15
C GLY A 239 27.83 -3.35 -5.21
N TYR A 240 27.08 -2.76 -6.14
CA TYR A 240 27.03 -1.32 -6.43
C TYR A 240 28.33 -0.70 -6.99
N GLN A 241 29.37 -1.46 -7.31
CA GLN A 241 30.62 -0.90 -7.86
C GLN A 241 30.36 -0.15 -9.18
N THR A 242 29.66 -0.77 -10.12
CA THR A 242 29.29 -0.12 -11.40
C THR A 242 28.46 1.13 -11.18
N ALA A 243 27.47 1.07 -10.28
CA ALA A 243 26.63 2.23 -9.96
C ALA A 243 27.43 3.36 -9.31
N ALA A 244 28.38 3.03 -8.44
CA ALA A 244 29.28 4.01 -7.83
C ALA A 244 30.21 4.66 -8.87
N ALA A 245 30.81 3.85 -9.76
CA ALA A 245 31.66 4.36 -10.83
C ALA A 245 30.93 5.30 -11.78
N LEU A 246 29.66 5.00 -12.12
CA LEU A 246 28.80 5.88 -12.92
C LEU A 246 28.50 7.19 -12.19
N VAL A 247 28.12 7.15 -10.94
CA VAL A 247 27.78 8.35 -10.14
C VAL A 247 29.01 9.24 -9.95
N ASN A 248 30.20 8.63 -9.78
CA ASN A 248 31.46 9.35 -9.62
C ASN A 248 32.05 9.86 -10.94
N GLY A 249 31.42 9.53 -12.09
CA GLY A 249 31.96 9.88 -13.40
C GLY A 249 33.21 9.11 -13.84
N GLU A 250 33.51 7.99 -13.18
CA GLU A 250 34.63 7.09 -13.50
C GLU A 250 34.30 6.16 -14.68
N MET A 251 33.02 6.03 -15.01
CA MET A 251 32.52 5.18 -16.09
C MET A 251 31.42 5.92 -16.87
N ASP A 252 31.40 5.74 -18.18
CA ASP A 252 30.36 6.30 -19.04
C ASP A 252 29.13 5.35 -19.09
N ALA A 253 27.94 5.93 -19.04
CA ALA A 253 26.69 5.19 -19.08
C ALA A 253 26.53 4.38 -20.39
N GLU A 254 26.94 4.93 -21.52
CA GLU A 254 26.90 4.26 -22.82
C GLU A 254 27.83 3.03 -22.86
N ALA A 255 28.97 3.10 -22.18
CA ALA A 255 29.91 1.97 -22.09
C ALA A 255 29.37 0.80 -21.23
N VAL A 256 28.42 1.06 -20.32
CA VAL A 256 27.78 0.02 -19.50
C VAL A 256 26.67 -0.69 -20.27
N LEU A 257 26.03 0.00 -21.23
CA LEU A 257 24.92 -0.52 -22.04
C LEU A 257 25.40 -1.26 -23.31
N ALA A 258 26.65 -1.12 -23.68
CA ALA A 258 27.27 -1.78 -24.85
C ALA A 258 27.72 -3.19 -24.51
#